data_f99a87b7943d30d85ac5998e60c74aaa
#
_entry.id   f99a87b7943d30d85ac5998e60c74aaa
#
_cell.length_a   1.000
_cell.length_b   1.000
_cell.length_c   1.000
_cell.angle_alpha   90.00
_cell.angle_beta   90.00
_cell.angle_gamma   90.00
#
_symmetry.space_group_name_H-M   'P 1'
#
loop_
_entity.id
_entity.type
_entity.pdbx_description
1 polymer ?
#
loop_
_entity_poly.entity_id
_entity_poly.type
_entity_poly.pdbx_seq_one_letter_code
_entity_poly.pdbx_strand_id
1 'polypeptide(L)'
;MRAYFMDDIPGDQRLPHDSGREISDDVLRSIGVLHWHIPIDGAGAYKDEVLKVAKEREYKNHDVIVINKESLGDEFESKIKNFYHEHMHEDEEIRYILEGSGYFDVREHATESWIRCHMSAGDLLVLPAGIYHRFSLDMTNRVQTMRLFKDEPKWIAHNRGKETDANPFRTQYVKSIEVQ
;
A
#
# COMPACT_ATOMS: atom_id res chain seq x y z
N MET A 1 9.12 -8.03 -3.19
CA MET A 1 8.99 -6.81 -2.34
C MET A 1 10.05 -6.83 -1.26
N ARG A 2 10.62 -5.70 -0.89
CA ARG A 2 11.49 -5.53 0.27
C ARG A 2 10.81 -4.61 1.28
N ALA A 3 10.79 -4.99 2.56
CA ALA A 3 10.20 -4.19 3.63
C ALA A 3 11.23 -3.91 4.73
N TYR A 4 11.21 -2.71 5.29
CA TYR A 4 12.16 -2.27 6.32
C TYR A 4 11.61 -1.09 7.11
N PHE A 5 12.13 -0.88 8.32
CA PHE A 5 11.86 0.35 9.06
C PHE A 5 12.51 1.54 8.36
N MET A 6 11.78 2.62 8.20
CA MET A 6 12.34 3.86 7.69
C MET A 6 13.36 4.44 8.67
N ASP A 7 14.34 5.16 8.13
CA ASP A 7 15.19 6.05 8.91
C ASP A 7 14.45 7.37 9.22
N ASP A 8 14.98 8.14 10.17
CA ASP A 8 14.43 9.44 10.55
C ASP A 8 15.17 10.61 9.87
N ILE A 9 15.90 10.33 8.78
CA ILE A 9 16.68 11.33 8.06
C ILE A 9 15.75 12.16 7.18
N PRO A 10 15.66 13.49 7.37
CA PRO A 10 14.87 14.33 6.49
C PRO A 10 15.37 14.29 5.04
N GLY A 11 14.44 14.31 4.07
CA GLY A 11 14.82 14.30 2.67
C GLY A 11 13.64 14.14 1.73
N ASP A 12 13.96 13.92 0.46
CA ASP A 12 12.95 13.65 -0.56
C ASP A 12 12.24 12.32 -0.25
N GLN A 13 10.90 12.34 -0.21
CA GLN A 13 10.08 11.17 0.07
C GLN A 13 10.35 9.99 -0.89
N ARG A 14 10.89 10.26 -2.07
CA ARG A 14 11.20 9.26 -3.09
C ARG A 14 12.51 8.51 -2.85
N LEU A 15 13.33 8.97 -1.91
CA LEU A 15 14.55 8.26 -1.50
C LEU A 15 14.16 7.03 -0.68
N PRO A 16 15.02 6.00 -0.61
CA PRO A 16 14.73 4.77 0.12
C PRO A 16 14.43 4.96 1.60
N HIS A 17 15.06 5.91 2.28
CA HIS A 17 14.95 6.10 3.74
C HIS A 17 15.11 4.79 4.51
N ASP A 18 16.09 3.99 4.10
CA ASP A 18 16.33 2.65 4.61
C ASP A 18 17.21 2.68 5.86
N SER A 19 16.65 2.31 7.00
CA SER A 19 17.40 2.21 8.26
C SER A 19 18.33 0.99 8.34
N GLY A 20 18.29 0.08 7.38
CA GLY A 20 18.97 -1.21 7.42
C GLY A 20 18.29 -2.28 8.28
N ARG A 21 17.15 -1.98 8.91
CA ARG A 21 16.36 -2.93 9.70
C ARG A 21 15.26 -3.54 8.86
N GLU A 22 15.53 -4.71 8.30
CA GLU A 22 14.57 -5.42 7.45
C GLU A 22 13.39 -5.99 8.26
N ILE A 23 12.24 -6.09 7.59
CA ILE A 23 10.99 -6.65 8.11
C ILE A 23 10.64 -7.88 7.29
N SER A 24 10.36 -9.01 7.97
CA SER A 24 9.90 -10.22 7.31
C SER A 24 8.40 -10.18 6.98
N ASP A 25 7.98 -11.02 6.05
CA ASP A 25 6.56 -11.19 5.75
C ASP A 25 5.73 -11.63 6.96
N ASP A 26 6.33 -12.36 7.92
CA ASP A 26 5.62 -12.76 9.14
C ASP A 26 5.33 -11.56 10.05
N VAL A 27 6.26 -10.62 10.15
CA VAL A 27 6.03 -9.35 10.87
C VAL A 27 4.97 -8.52 10.15
N LEU A 28 5.00 -8.44 8.82
CA LEU A 28 3.94 -7.76 8.07
C LEU A 28 2.57 -8.41 8.31
N ARG A 29 2.49 -9.74 8.29
CA ARG A 29 1.25 -10.47 8.60
C ARG A 29 0.74 -10.19 10.01
N SER A 30 1.62 -10.07 11.00
CA SER A 30 1.21 -9.76 12.37
C SER A 30 0.52 -8.40 12.53
N ILE A 31 0.75 -7.48 11.60
CA ILE A 31 0.05 -6.18 11.53
C ILE A 31 -1.05 -6.16 10.46
N GLY A 32 -1.41 -7.34 9.90
CA GLY A 32 -2.48 -7.50 8.92
C GLY A 32 -2.11 -7.19 7.48
N VAL A 33 -0.85 -6.89 7.18
CA VAL A 33 -0.35 -6.62 5.82
C VAL A 33 0.00 -7.93 5.14
N LEU A 34 -0.57 -8.17 3.96
CA LEU A 34 -0.34 -9.39 3.18
C LEU A 34 0.39 -9.06 1.87
N HIS A 35 1.28 -9.97 1.47
CA HIS A 35 2.06 -9.84 0.25
C HIS A 35 2.14 -11.16 -0.51
N TRP A 36 2.04 -11.06 -1.83
CA TRP A 36 2.34 -12.14 -2.80
C TRP A 36 3.27 -11.60 -3.87
N HIS A 37 4.18 -12.43 -4.33
CA HIS A 37 4.94 -12.14 -5.53
C HIS A 37 4.44 -13.04 -6.65
N ILE A 38 3.80 -12.44 -7.66
CA ILE A 38 3.24 -13.10 -8.84
C ILE A 38 3.96 -12.52 -10.05
N PRO A 39 5.00 -13.20 -10.57
CA PRO A 39 5.82 -12.66 -11.66
C PRO A 39 4.99 -12.39 -12.91
N ILE A 40 5.23 -11.25 -13.55
CA ILE A 40 4.59 -10.91 -14.82
C ILE A 40 5.32 -11.67 -15.92
N ASP A 41 4.59 -12.56 -16.59
CA ASP A 41 5.07 -13.31 -17.75
C ASP A 41 4.52 -12.72 -19.05
N GLY A 42 5.22 -12.94 -20.15
CA GLY A 42 4.80 -12.49 -21.47
C GLY A 42 3.56 -13.22 -22.02
N ALA A 43 3.16 -14.33 -21.42
CA ALA A 43 1.99 -15.12 -21.80
C ALA A 43 0.70 -14.66 -21.10
N GLY A 44 0.82 -13.85 -20.05
CA GLY A 44 -0.32 -13.30 -19.30
C GLY A 44 -0.89 -14.23 -18.22
N ALA A 45 -0.21 -15.34 -17.89
CA ALA A 45 -0.65 -16.29 -16.86
C ALA A 45 -0.72 -15.66 -15.47
N TYR A 46 0.04 -14.58 -15.21
CA TYR A 46 -0.05 -13.81 -13.98
C TYR A 46 -1.47 -13.31 -13.69
N LYS A 47 -2.28 -13.05 -14.72
CA LYS A 47 -3.67 -12.58 -14.56
C LYS A 47 -4.51 -13.62 -13.83
N ASP A 48 -4.36 -14.90 -14.19
CA ASP A 48 -5.10 -15.99 -13.57
C ASP A 48 -4.68 -16.16 -12.10
N GLU A 49 -3.39 -16.02 -11.80
CA GLU A 49 -2.88 -16.07 -10.42
C GLU A 49 -3.40 -14.88 -9.58
N VAL A 50 -3.40 -13.67 -10.12
CA VAL A 50 -3.98 -12.49 -9.43
C VAL A 50 -5.48 -12.69 -9.21
N LEU A 51 -6.21 -13.18 -10.23
CA LEU A 51 -7.64 -13.45 -10.11
C LEU A 51 -7.96 -14.58 -9.12
N LYS A 52 -7.06 -15.54 -8.94
CA LYS A 52 -7.20 -16.56 -7.90
C LYS A 52 -7.16 -15.95 -6.50
N VAL A 53 -6.17 -15.10 -6.21
CA VAL A 53 -6.11 -14.35 -4.95
C VAL A 53 -7.35 -13.46 -4.78
N ALA A 54 -7.76 -12.77 -5.85
CA ALA A 54 -8.96 -11.95 -5.84
C ALA A 54 -10.22 -12.75 -5.48
N LYS A 55 -10.38 -13.94 -6.05
CA LYS A 55 -11.51 -14.84 -5.77
C LYS A 55 -11.51 -15.35 -4.33
N GLU A 56 -10.34 -15.79 -3.84
CA GLU A 56 -10.18 -16.28 -2.46
C GLU A 56 -10.49 -15.21 -1.42
N ARG A 57 -10.26 -13.93 -1.75
CA ARG A 57 -10.49 -12.78 -0.88
C ARG A 57 -11.77 -11.99 -1.21
N GLU A 58 -12.58 -12.51 -2.14
CA GLU A 58 -13.85 -11.90 -2.56
C GLU A 58 -13.72 -10.51 -3.20
N TYR A 59 -12.59 -10.25 -3.89
CA TYR A 59 -12.43 -9.05 -4.71
C TYR A 59 -13.13 -9.27 -6.06
N LYS A 60 -14.17 -8.49 -6.33
CA LYS A 60 -15.07 -8.69 -7.48
C LYS A 60 -14.68 -7.83 -8.69
N ASN A 61 -14.03 -6.72 -8.44
CA ASN A 61 -13.73 -5.71 -9.45
C ASN A 61 -12.26 -5.28 -9.41
N HIS A 62 -11.80 -4.75 -10.53
CA HIS A 62 -10.47 -4.16 -10.63
C HIS A 62 -10.43 -3.09 -11.71
N ASP A 63 -9.48 -2.20 -11.63
CA ASP A 63 -9.07 -1.26 -12.67
C ASP A 63 -7.55 -1.12 -12.71
N VAL A 64 -7.04 -0.38 -13.67
CA VAL A 64 -5.61 -0.10 -13.83
C VAL A 64 -5.40 1.40 -13.90
N ILE A 65 -4.46 1.90 -13.10
CA ILE A 65 -4.06 3.30 -13.12
C ILE A 65 -2.55 3.43 -13.36
N VAL A 66 -2.17 4.56 -13.94
CA VAL A 66 -0.77 4.97 -14.12
C VAL A 66 -0.55 6.24 -13.32
N ILE A 67 0.48 6.23 -12.47
CA ILE A 67 0.91 7.38 -11.69
C ILE A 67 2.26 7.85 -12.23
N ASN A 68 2.26 8.91 -13.00
CA ASN A 68 3.42 9.63 -13.47
C ASN A 68 3.00 11.05 -13.89
N LYS A 69 3.98 11.90 -14.21
CA LYS A 69 3.72 13.29 -14.60
C LYS A 69 2.91 13.41 -15.90
N GLU A 70 3.10 12.50 -16.83
CA GLU A 70 2.38 12.52 -18.11
C GLU A 70 0.89 12.21 -17.92
N SER A 71 0.54 11.19 -17.15
CA SER A 71 -0.84 10.78 -16.93
C SER A 71 -1.62 11.70 -16.01
N LEU A 72 -0.96 12.34 -15.03
CA LEU A 72 -1.59 13.22 -14.05
C LEU A 72 -1.53 14.72 -14.44
N GLY A 73 -0.64 15.08 -15.38
CA GLY A 73 -0.52 16.44 -15.86
C GLY A 73 -0.29 17.46 -14.74
N ASP A 74 -1.07 18.55 -14.74
CA ASP A 74 -0.96 19.65 -13.77
C ASP A 74 -1.34 19.21 -12.34
N GLU A 75 -2.09 18.13 -12.18
CA GLU A 75 -2.47 17.58 -10.87
C GLU A 75 -1.37 16.73 -10.22
N PHE A 76 -0.28 16.43 -10.93
CA PHE A 76 0.77 15.53 -10.45
C PHE A 76 1.30 15.89 -9.07
N GLU A 77 1.74 17.13 -8.89
CA GLU A 77 2.35 17.56 -7.62
C GLU A 77 1.35 17.51 -6.44
N SER A 78 0.11 17.92 -6.67
CA SER A 78 -0.92 17.89 -5.63
C SER A 78 -1.33 16.46 -5.27
N LYS A 79 -1.46 15.57 -6.24
CA LYS A 79 -1.79 14.16 -6.00
C LYS A 79 -0.67 13.41 -5.29
N ILE A 80 0.59 13.60 -5.69
CA ILE A 80 1.77 13.01 -5.02
C ILE A 80 1.82 13.43 -3.55
N LYS A 81 1.57 14.71 -3.27
CA LYS A 81 1.51 15.23 -1.90
C LYS A 81 0.36 14.59 -1.10
N ASN A 82 -0.82 14.45 -1.71
CA ASN A 82 -1.97 13.85 -1.06
C ASN A 82 -1.76 12.36 -0.77
N PHE A 83 -1.15 11.60 -1.69
CA PHE A 83 -0.84 10.19 -1.47
C PHE A 83 0.16 9.97 -0.33
N TYR A 84 1.04 10.92 -0.08
CA TYR A 84 2.02 10.86 1.01
C TYR A 84 1.49 11.37 2.34
N HIS A 85 0.29 11.93 2.38
CA HIS A 85 -0.37 12.29 3.63
C HIS A 85 -0.83 11.03 4.38
N GLU A 86 -0.52 10.95 5.69
CA GLU A 86 -0.91 9.79 6.51
C GLU A 86 -2.44 9.70 6.64
N HIS A 87 -2.99 8.56 6.20
CA HIS A 87 -4.42 8.32 6.16
C HIS A 87 -4.75 6.83 6.32
N MET A 88 -6.03 6.52 6.45
CA MET A 88 -6.55 5.16 6.36
C MET A 88 -7.77 5.10 5.44
N HIS A 89 -8.16 3.89 5.06
CA HIS A 89 -9.43 3.59 4.40
C HIS A 89 -10.29 2.67 5.26
N GLU A 90 -11.60 2.71 5.02
CA GLU A 90 -12.58 1.81 5.65
C GLU A 90 -12.68 0.45 4.95
N ASP A 91 -12.03 0.29 3.80
CA ASP A 91 -11.84 -0.96 3.09
C ASP A 91 -10.36 -1.35 3.02
N GLU A 92 -10.09 -2.61 2.65
CA GLU A 92 -8.73 -3.03 2.29
C GLU A 92 -8.22 -2.25 1.08
N GLU A 93 -6.95 -1.86 1.11
CA GLU A 93 -6.27 -1.33 -0.05
C GLU A 93 -5.46 -2.43 -0.73
N ILE A 94 -5.82 -2.78 -1.98
CA ILE A 94 -5.22 -3.87 -2.72
C ILE A 94 -4.57 -3.33 -3.98
N ARG A 95 -3.27 -3.57 -4.14
CA ARG A 95 -2.47 -3.10 -5.26
C ARG A 95 -1.59 -4.20 -5.81
N TYR A 96 -1.67 -4.42 -7.13
CA TYR A 96 -0.76 -5.28 -7.87
C TYR A 96 0.03 -4.45 -8.87
N ILE A 97 1.35 -4.45 -8.75
CA ILE A 97 2.22 -3.63 -9.59
C ILE A 97 2.45 -4.31 -10.94
N LEU A 98 2.05 -3.63 -12.00
CA LEU A 98 2.22 -4.09 -13.38
C LEU A 98 3.53 -3.61 -13.99
N GLU A 99 3.91 -2.35 -13.73
CA GLU A 99 5.14 -1.74 -14.23
C GLU A 99 5.67 -0.71 -13.24
N GLY A 100 6.98 -0.50 -13.25
CA GLY A 100 7.63 0.49 -12.41
C GLY A 100 7.70 0.06 -10.96
N SER A 101 7.78 1.04 -10.06
CA SER A 101 7.99 0.81 -8.64
C SER A 101 7.54 2.00 -7.80
N GLY A 102 7.40 1.76 -6.50
CA GLY A 102 7.01 2.79 -5.54
C GLY A 102 7.00 2.24 -4.12
N TYR A 103 6.69 3.10 -3.18
CA TYR A 103 6.69 2.80 -1.75
C TYR A 103 5.29 2.86 -1.17
N PHE A 104 4.88 1.81 -0.47
CA PHE A 104 3.81 1.88 0.52
C PHE A 104 4.45 1.92 1.91
N ASP A 105 4.19 2.99 2.64
CA ASP A 105 4.58 3.12 4.03
C ASP A 105 3.38 2.80 4.91
N VAL A 106 3.54 1.88 5.85
CA VAL A 106 2.52 1.51 6.83
C VAL A 106 2.99 1.88 8.23
N ARG A 107 2.06 2.37 9.06
CA ARG A 107 2.37 2.73 10.45
C ARG A 107 2.23 1.50 11.33
N GLU A 108 3.32 1.06 11.92
CA GLU A 108 3.28 0.05 12.97
C GLU A 108 2.70 0.65 14.24
N HIS A 109 1.61 0.05 14.75
CA HIS A 109 0.83 0.66 15.83
C HIS A 109 1.59 0.72 17.17
N ALA A 110 2.32 -0.33 17.51
CA ALA A 110 2.95 -0.45 18.83
C ALA A 110 4.07 0.57 19.05
N THR A 111 4.89 0.83 18.04
CA THR A 111 6.03 1.75 18.13
C THR A 111 5.83 3.08 17.44
N GLU A 112 4.73 3.23 16.69
CA GLU A 112 4.47 4.38 15.83
C GLU A 112 5.55 4.59 14.75
N SER A 113 6.32 3.54 14.44
CA SER A 113 7.35 3.59 13.42
C SER A 113 6.77 3.38 12.02
N TRP A 114 7.40 3.98 11.01
CA TRP A 114 7.08 3.70 9.63
C TRP A 114 7.82 2.46 9.13
N ILE A 115 7.06 1.53 8.54
CA ILE A 115 7.58 0.43 7.76
C ILE A 115 7.38 0.79 6.29
N ARG A 116 8.45 0.81 5.51
CA ARG A 116 8.42 1.05 4.08
C ARG A 116 8.46 -0.26 3.30
N CYS A 117 7.46 -0.46 2.45
CA CYS A 117 7.37 -1.59 1.53
C CYS A 117 7.74 -1.09 0.12
N HIS A 118 8.92 -1.46 -0.39
CA HIS A 118 9.33 -1.16 -1.75
C HIS A 118 8.75 -2.21 -2.70
N MET A 119 7.77 -1.79 -3.46
CA MET A 119 7.06 -2.63 -4.43
C MET A 119 7.56 -2.41 -5.84
N SER A 120 7.62 -3.49 -6.61
CA SER A 120 7.96 -3.49 -8.03
C SER A 120 7.03 -4.44 -8.80
N ALA A 121 7.19 -4.49 -10.13
CA ALA A 121 6.36 -5.34 -10.98
C ALA A 121 6.28 -6.78 -10.47
N GLY A 122 5.07 -7.33 -10.37
CA GLY A 122 4.77 -8.64 -9.82
C GLY A 122 4.43 -8.67 -8.33
N ASP A 123 4.59 -7.57 -7.60
CA ASP A 123 4.19 -7.53 -6.18
C ASP A 123 2.71 -7.19 -6.03
N LEU A 124 2.00 -8.00 -5.24
CA LEU A 124 0.63 -7.77 -4.79
C LEU A 124 0.64 -7.53 -3.30
N LEU A 125 0.11 -6.39 -2.88
CA LEU A 125 0.02 -5.95 -1.49
C LEU A 125 -1.43 -5.74 -1.08
N VAL A 126 -1.78 -6.21 0.12
CA VAL A 126 -3.06 -5.94 0.77
C VAL A 126 -2.80 -5.24 2.09
N LEU A 127 -3.33 -4.03 2.22
CA LEU A 127 -3.35 -3.27 3.47
C LEU A 127 -4.72 -3.44 4.11
N PRO A 128 -4.80 -3.79 5.41
CA PRO A 128 -6.09 -3.98 6.08
C PRO A 128 -6.82 -2.64 6.26
N ALA A 129 -8.15 -2.70 6.29
CA ALA A 129 -8.96 -1.54 6.67
C ALA A 129 -8.51 -1.01 8.05
N GLY A 130 -8.41 0.30 8.19
CA GLY A 130 -8.05 0.96 9.45
C GLY A 130 -6.55 1.09 9.71
N ILE A 131 -5.65 0.50 8.93
CA ILE A 131 -4.20 0.75 9.07
C ILE A 131 -3.86 2.14 8.54
N TYR A 132 -3.09 2.91 9.31
CA TYR A 132 -2.53 4.15 8.78
C TYR A 132 -1.40 3.86 7.82
N HIS A 133 -1.46 4.49 6.66
CA HIS A 133 -0.50 4.31 5.58
C HIS A 133 -0.38 5.55 4.70
N ARG A 134 0.57 5.52 3.78
CA ARG A 134 0.79 6.52 2.74
C ARG A 134 1.52 5.89 1.55
N PHE A 135 1.47 6.55 0.42
CA PHE A 135 2.17 6.11 -0.79
C PHE A 135 3.14 7.18 -1.28
N SER A 136 4.29 6.75 -1.80
CA SER A 136 5.24 7.59 -2.53
C SER A 136 5.72 6.88 -3.79
N LEU A 137 5.85 7.61 -4.89
CA LEU A 137 6.72 7.17 -5.97
C LEU A 137 8.15 7.06 -5.45
N ASP A 138 8.96 6.24 -6.09
CA ASP A 138 10.42 6.27 -5.95
C ASP A 138 11.06 7.18 -7.01
N MET A 139 12.39 7.15 -7.12
CA MET A 139 13.14 7.98 -8.05
C MET A 139 12.86 7.68 -9.53
N THR A 140 12.19 6.57 -9.85
CA THR A 140 11.75 6.28 -11.22
C THR A 140 10.56 7.14 -11.66
N ASN A 141 9.84 7.74 -10.69
CA ASN A 141 8.67 8.61 -10.90
C ASN A 141 7.55 7.99 -11.73
N ARG A 142 7.45 6.66 -11.74
CA ARG A 142 6.43 5.96 -12.51
C ARG A 142 6.03 4.64 -11.86
N VAL A 143 4.73 4.43 -11.74
CA VAL A 143 4.16 3.13 -11.41
C VAL A 143 2.87 2.92 -12.19
N GLN A 144 2.66 1.71 -12.68
CA GLN A 144 1.38 1.23 -13.19
C GLN A 144 0.88 0.13 -12.27
N THR A 145 -0.31 0.29 -11.74
CA THR A 145 -0.87 -0.63 -10.76
C THR A 145 -2.29 -1.02 -11.08
N MET A 146 -2.60 -2.30 -10.86
CA MET A 146 -3.96 -2.79 -10.79
C MET A 146 -4.48 -2.56 -9.36
N ARG A 147 -5.64 -1.89 -9.24
CA ARG A 147 -6.37 -1.76 -7.99
C ARG A 147 -7.48 -2.80 -7.99
N LEU A 148 -7.55 -3.59 -6.92
CA LEU A 148 -8.63 -4.56 -6.71
C LEU A 148 -9.53 -4.09 -5.57
N PHE A 149 -10.83 -4.46 -5.62
CA PHE A 149 -11.80 -4.05 -4.60
C PHE A 149 -13.01 -5.01 -4.54
N LYS A 150 -13.66 -5.08 -3.37
CA LYS A 150 -14.75 -6.05 -3.11
C LYS A 150 -16.03 -5.70 -3.87
N ASP A 151 -16.57 -4.54 -3.60
CA ASP A 151 -17.80 -4.03 -4.23
C ASP A 151 -17.51 -2.69 -4.91
N GLU A 152 -18.29 -1.64 -4.64
CA GLU A 152 -17.94 -0.30 -5.09
C GLU A 152 -16.77 0.24 -4.28
N PRO A 153 -15.75 0.85 -4.92
CA PRO A 153 -14.56 1.30 -4.23
C PRO A 153 -14.88 2.46 -3.29
N LYS A 154 -14.54 2.29 -2.02
CA LYS A 154 -14.57 3.34 -1.01
C LYS A 154 -13.18 3.96 -0.88
N TRP A 155 -12.84 4.86 -1.80
CA TRP A 155 -11.51 5.50 -1.82
C TRP A 155 -11.40 6.76 -0.97
N ILE A 156 -12.31 6.95 -0.03
CA ILE A 156 -12.25 8.07 0.90
C ILE A 156 -11.04 7.88 1.80
N ALA A 157 -10.10 8.82 1.72
CA ALA A 157 -8.97 8.89 2.61
C ALA A 157 -9.37 9.61 3.89
N HIS A 158 -9.34 8.90 5.01
CA HIS A 158 -9.52 9.50 6.34
C HIS A 158 -8.14 9.88 6.88
N ASN A 159 -7.81 11.16 6.80
CA ASN A 159 -6.52 11.66 7.29
C ASN A 159 -6.40 11.42 8.80
N ARG A 160 -5.20 11.09 9.26
CA ARG A 160 -4.94 10.84 10.68
C ARG A 160 -5.31 12.04 11.53
N GLY A 161 -6.04 11.80 12.61
CA GLY A 161 -6.50 12.79 13.56
C GLY A 161 -7.46 12.18 14.58
N LYS A 162 -7.87 12.96 15.58
CA LYS A 162 -8.71 12.47 16.69
C LYS A 162 -10.02 11.80 16.24
N GLU A 163 -10.64 12.33 15.19
CA GLU A 163 -11.88 11.75 14.65
C GLU A 163 -11.60 10.42 13.95
N THR A 164 -10.51 10.35 13.19
CA THR A 164 -10.09 9.12 12.52
C THR A 164 -9.61 8.06 13.51
N ASP A 165 -8.93 8.45 14.59
CA ASP A 165 -8.53 7.52 15.66
C ASP A 165 -9.75 6.88 16.34
N ALA A 166 -10.89 7.59 16.42
CA ALA A 166 -12.16 7.09 16.94
C ALA A 166 -13.03 6.34 15.91
N ASN A 167 -12.60 6.27 14.65
CA ASN A 167 -13.33 5.58 13.60
C ASN A 167 -13.46 4.07 13.92
N PRO A 168 -14.66 3.44 13.76
CA PRO A 168 -14.86 2.04 14.07
C PRO A 168 -13.89 1.08 13.37
N PHE A 169 -13.52 1.33 12.12
CA PHE A 169 -12.56 0.51 11.37
C PHE A 169 -11.16 0.62 11.96
N ARG A 170 -10.75 1.83 12.41
CA ARG A 170 -9.47 2.00 13.13
C ARG A 170 -9.45 1.24 14.44
N THR A 171 -10.49 1.39 15.25
CA THR A 171 -10.57 0.71 16.55
C THR A 171 -10.64 -0.82 16.40
N GLN A 172 -11.31 -1.31 15.38
CA GLN A 172 -11.37 -2.74 15.06
C GLN A 172 -10.01 -3.27 14.61
N TYR A 173 -9.31 -2.54 13.75
CA TYR A 173 -7.95 -2.89 13.32
C TYR A 173 -6.99 -2.99 14.51
N VAL A 174 -6.94 -1.99 15.38
CA VAL A 174 -6.07 -2.00 16.56
C VAL A 174 -6.35 -3.21 17.44
N LYS A 175 -7.62 -3.49 17.75
CA LYS A 175 -8.01 -4.68 18.50
C LYS A 175 -7.56 -5.98 17.83
N SER A 176 -7.61 -6.07 16.51
CA SER A 176 -7.25 -7.30 15.79
C SER A 176 -5.77 -7.64 15.86
N ILE A 177 -4.89 -6.64 15.99
CA ILE A 177 -3.44 -6.84 16.10
C ILE A 177 -2.93 -6.95 17.54
N GLU A 178 -3.70 -6.49 18.53
CA GLU A 178 -3.34 -6.62 19.95
C GLU A 178 -3.63 -8.02 20.52
N VAL A 179 -4.44 -8.83 19.86
CA VAL A 179 -4.88 -10.17 20.29
C VAL A 179 -3.98 -11.29 19.74
N GLN A 180 -2.99 -10.94 18.90
CA GLN A 180 -1.99 -11.88 18.39
C GLN A 180 -0.75 -11.83 19.28
#